data_7b6b70a51d2e03fdfadb1b9c3b7f32e7
#
_entry.id   7b6b70a51d2e03fdfadb1b9c3b7f32e7
#
_cell.length_a   1.000
_cell.length_b   1.000
_cell.length_c   1.000
_cell.angle_alpha   90.00
_cell.angle_beta   90.00
_cell.angle_gamma   90.00
#
_symmetry.space_group_name_H-M   'P 1'
#
loop_
_entity.id
_entity.type
_entity.pdbx_description
1 polymer ?
#
loop_
_entity_poly.entity_id
_entity_poly.type
_entity_poly.pdbx_seq_one_letter_code
_entity_poly.pdbx_strand_id
1 'polypeptide(L)'
;SWYRRQRQMCIRDRYGGIFDGDAKKERIEALEAQMSEGSFWDDQSAAQTVITEVNRLKNVVNPSSAFRKEMDDLRAMLELVDEIGEDPEGEAYQQEIIDTLRLLQPRLDELELASFLSGPHDSCNAFLTVNSGAGGTESCDWADMLLRMYTRWAEQAGFKTEVLDIQPGEETGVSSATIRIEGTNAFGYAKAERGVHRLVPVSYTHLRAHETNQ
;
A
#
# COMPACT_ATOMS: atom_id res chain seq x y z
N SER A 1 -15.94 -26.43 -12.77
CA SER A 1 -16.30 -25.73 -13.94
C SER A 1 -15.17 -24.76 -14.37
N TRP A 2 -15.01 -24.54 -15.66
CA TRP A 2 -13.95 -23.76 -16.30
C TRP A 2 -13.78 -22.35 -15.70
N TYR A 3 -14.88 -21.64 -15.39
CA TYR A 3 -14.89 -20.32 -14.77
C TYR A 3 -14.24 -20.29 -13.38
N ARG A 4 -14.41 -21.34 -12.59
CA ARG A 4 -13.82 -21.48 -11.26
C ARG A 4 -12.29 -21.70 -11.35
N ARG A 5 -11.83 -22.47 -12.34
CA ARG A 5 -10.39 -22.68 -12.60
C ARG A 5 -9.70 -21.40 -13.12
N GLN A 6 -10.35 -20.65 -14.00
CA GLN A 6 -9.81 -19.39 -14.50
C GLN A 6 -9.68 -18.35 -13.39
N ARG A 7 -10.69 -18.24 -12.50
CA ARG A 7 -10.63 -17.35 -11.35
C ARG A 7 -9.51 -17.75 -10.37
N GLN A 8 -9.32 -19.04 -10.11
CA GLN A 8 -8.22 -19.55 -9.28
C GLN A 8 -6.85 -19.35 -9.94
N MET A 9 -6.75 -19.48 -11.26
CA MET A 9 -5.51 -19.19 -11.99
C MET A 9 -5.17 -17.70 -11.97
N CYS A 10 -6.13 -16.81 -12.22
CA CYS A 10 -5.94 -15.37 -12.11
C CYS A 10 -5.56 -14.93 -10.70
N ILE A 11 -6.16 -15.52 -9.67
CA ILE A 11 -5.80 -15.28 -8.28
C ILE A 11 -4.37 -15.77 -8.01
N ARG A 12 -4.03 -16.98 -8.42
CA ARG A 12 -2.68 -17.54 -8.22
C ARG A 12 -1.62 -16.73 -8.96
N ASP A 13 -1.89 -16.28 -10.18
CA ASP A 13 -0.94 -15.48 -10.97
C ASP A 13 -0.82 -14.04 -10.41
N ARG A 14 -1.93 -13.48 -9.91
CA ARG A 14 -1.94 -12.16 -9.24
C ARG A 14 -1.20 -12.19 -7.90
N TYR A 15 -1.36 -13.26 -7.12
CA TYR A 15 -0.72 -13.42 -5.81
C TYR A 15 0.59 -14.23 -5.86
N GLY A 16 0.98 -14.76 -7.03
CA GLY A 16 2.23 -15.53 -7.20
C GLY A 16 3.46 -14.75 -6.75
N GLY A 17 3.50 -13.46 -7.01
CA GLY A 17 4.58 -12.58 -6.54
C GLY A 17 4.61 -12.35 -5.02
N ILE A 18 3.45 -12.46 -4.34
CA ILE A 18 3.34 -12.38 -2.87
C ILE A 18 3.81 -13.70 -2.24
N PHE A 19 3.50 -14.82 -2.89
CA PHE A 19 3.81 -16.18 -2.41
C PHE A 19 5.16 -16.72 -2.89
N ASP A 20 5.94 -15.94 -3.67
CA ASP A 20 7.34 -16.27 -4.01
C ASP A 20 8.26 -16.03 -2.78
N GLY A 21 7.73 -16.45 -1.62
CA GLY A 21 8.38 -16.30 -0.33
C GLY A 21 9.60 -17.20 -0.15
N ASP A 22 9.68 -18.30 -0.90
CA ASP A 22 10.72 -19.29 -0.66
C ASP A 22 12.08 -18.78 -1.18
N ALA A 23 12.14 -18.20 -2.38
CA ALA A 23 13.36 -17.57 -2.88
C ALA A 23 13.80 -16.35 -2.03
N LYS A 24 12.83 -15.58 -1.51
CA LYS A 24 13.12 -14.46 -0.61
C LYS A 24 13.59 -14.94 0.77
N LYS A 25 13.06 -16.05 1.29
CA LYS A 25 13.52 -16.68 2.54
C LYS A 25 14.94 -17.20 2.39
N GLU A 26 15.24 -17.95 1.33
CA GLU A 26 16.61 -18.41 1.03
C GLU A 26 17.59 -17.23 0.93
N ARG A 27 17.15 -16.12 0.32
CA ARG A 27 17.98 -14.91 0.25
C ARG A 27 18.22 -14.27 1.60
N ILE A 28 17.20 -14.23 2.49
CA ILE A 28 17.33 -13.75 3.87
C ILE A 28 18.31 -14.63 4.64
N GLU A 29 18.17 -15.96 4.57
CA GLU A 29 19.06 -16.91 5.24
C GLU A 29 20.52 -16.74 4.78
N ALA A 30 20.73 -16.57 3.47
CA ALA A 30 22.08 -16.33 2.92
C ALA A 30 22.69 -15.02 3.44
N LEU A 31 21.90 -13.95 3.52
CA LEU A 31 22.39 -12.67 4.03
C LEU A 31 22.60 -12.70 5.55
N GLU A 32 21.77 -13.41 6.29
CA GLU A 32 21.95 -13.61 7.75
C GLU A 32 23.20 -14.47 8.04
N ALA A 33 23.47 -15.48 7.22
CA ALA A 33 24.70 -16.25 7.30
C ALA A 33 25.93 -15.34 7.08
N GLN A 34 25.88 -14.46 6.08
CA GLN A 34 26.94 -13.48 5.84
C GLN A 34 27.10 -12.50 7.02
N MET A 35 26.02 -12.08 7.67
CA MET A 35 26.07 -11.22 8.86
C MET A 35 26.68 -11.91 10.09
N SER A 36 26.70 -13.24 10.11
CA SER A 36 27.30 -14.06 11.18
C SER A 36 28.81 -14.19 11.06
N GLU A 37 29.39 -13.81 9.92
CA GLU A 37 30.83 -13.84 9.71
C GLU A 37 31.53 -12.72 10.50
N GLY A 38 32.62 -13.02 11.19
CA GLY A 38 33.32 -12.05 12.04
C GLY A 38 33.85 -10.84 11.27
N SER A 39 34.21 -11.01 9.99
CA SER A 39 34.71 -9.95 9.11
C SER A 39 33.61 -9.01 8.56
N PHE A 40 32.32 -9.37 8.74
CA PHE A 40 31.20 -8.59 8.21
C PHE A 40 31.16 -7.15 8.76
N TRP A 41 31.56 -6.96 9.99
CA TRP A 41 31.49 -5.68 10.70
C TRP A 41 32.69 -4.75 10.43
N ASP A 42 33.70 -5.23 9.69
CA ASP A 42 34.90 -4.44 9.37
C ASP A 42 34.60 -3.33 8.35
N ASP A 43 33.59 -3.54 7.46
CA ASP A 43 33.10 -2.52 6.52
C ASP A 43 31.68 -2.08 6.88
N GLN A 44 31.61 -0.96 7.60
CA GLN A 44 30.33 -0.40 8.08
C GLN A 44 29.38 -0.03 6.93
N SER A 45 29.87 0.40 5.76
CA SER A 45 29.05 0.80 4.63
C SER A 45 28.43 -0.42 3.95
N ALA A 46 29.20 -1.49 3.75
CA ALA A 46 28.71 -2.75 3.21
C ALA A 46 27.69 -3.39 4.17
N ALA A 47 28.01 -3.41 5.46
CA ALA A 47 27.12 -3.93 6.50
C ALA A 47 25.75 -3.22 6.53
N GLN A 48 25.75 -1.89 6.46
CA GLN A 48 24.51 -1.10 6.42
C GLN A 48 23.63 -1.44 5.19
N THR A 49 24.25 -1.67 4.04
CA THR A 49 23.55 -2.05 2.80
C THR A 49 22.87 -3.40 2.95
N VAL A 50 23.60 -4.40 3.49
CA VAL A 50 23.06 -5.75 3.72
C VAL A 50 21.94 -5.73 4.76
N ILE A 51 22.10 -5.01 5.88
CA ILE A 51 21.06 -4.85 6.90
C ILE A 51 19.80 -4.24 6.30
N THR A 52 19.94 -3.23 5.47
CA THR A 52 18.81 -2.58 4.80
C THR A 52 18.09 -3.54 3.86
N GLU A 53 18.85 -4.36 3.10
CA GLU A 53 18.28 -5.39 2.22
C GLU A 53 17.53 -6.47 3.01
N VAL A 54 18.13 -6.98 4.10
CA VAL A 54 17.49 -7.97 4.99
C VAL A 54 16.20 -7.43 5.57
N ASN A 55 16.22 -6.21 6.12
CA ASN A 55 15.03 -5.59 6.70
C ASN A 55 13.94 -5.39 5.65
N ARG A 56 14.29 -4.97 4.44
CA ARG A 56 13.34 -4.84 3.33
C ARG A 56 12.69 -6.17 2.96
N LEU A 57 13.47 -7.25 2.87
CA LEU A 57 12.96 -8.59 2.56
C LEU A 57 12.08 -9.12 3.69
N LYS A 58 12.50 -8.96 4.96
CA LYS A 58 11.72 -9.37 6.13
C LYS A 58 10.38 -8.65 6.24
N ASN A 59 10.33 -7.36 5.92
CA ASN A 59 9.09 -6.58 5.93
C ASN A 59 8.04 -7.09 4.92
N VAL A 60 8.46 -7.81 3.89
CA VAL A 60 7.56 -8.45 2.92
C VAL A 60 7.24 -9.89 3.33
N VAL A 61 8.25 -10.66 3.74
CA VAL A 61 8.11 -12.11 4.01
C VAL A 61 7.38 -12.38 5.33
N ASN A 62 7.69 -11.63 6.40
CA ASN A 62 7.11 -11.90 7.72
C ASN A 62 5.58 -11.73 7.76
N PRO A 63 4.99 -10.61 7.25
CA PRO A 63 3.54 -10.48 7.23
C PRO A 63 2.85 -11.54 6.39
N SER A 64 3.43 -11.90 5.23
CA SER A 64 2.85 -12.92 4.36
C SER A 64 2.93 -14.32 4.95
N SER A 65 4.01 -14.65 5.68
CA SER A 65 4.15 -15.94 6.36
C SER A 65 3.22 -16.05 7.57
N ALA A 66 3.05 -14.97 8.34
CA ALA A 66 2.09 -14.90 9.44
C ALA A 66 0.66 -15.09 8.96
N PHE A 67 0.29 -14.39 7.88
CA PHE A 67 -1.03 -14.53 7.25
C PHE A 67 -1.29 -15.96 6.75
N ARG A 68 -0.28 -16.60 6.11
CA ARG A 68 -0.38 -17.99 5.67
C ARG A 68 -0.65 -18.94 6.85
N LYS A 69 0.07 -18.76 7.96
CA LYS A 69 -0.14 -19.57 9.15
C LYS A 69 -1.55 -19.42 9.71
N GLU A 70 -2.08 -18.21 9.81
CA GLU A 70 -3.45 -17.96 10.25
C GLU A 70 -4.48 -18.60 9.30
N MET A 71 -4.22 -18.61 8.00
CA MET A 71 -5.07 -19.32 7.02
C MET A 71 -5.01 -20.84 7.16
N ASP A 72 -3.84 -21.40 7.48
CA ASP A 72 -3.67 -22.84 7.72
C ASP A 72 -4.37 -23.24 9.04
N ASP A 73 -4.30 -22.41 10.08
CA ASP A 73 -5.02 -22.61 11.34
C ASP A 73 -6.54 -22.60 11.12
N LEU A 74 -7.06 -21.64 10.32
CA LEU A 74 -8.49 -21.62 9.95
C LEU A 74 -8.92 -22.83 9.14
N ARG A 75 -8.05 -23.34 8.26
CA ARG A 75 -8.35 -24.57 7.51
C ARG A 75 -8.46 -25.77 8.43
N ALA A 76 -7.56 -25.88 9.41
CA ALA A 76 -7.63 -26.93 10.42
C ALA A 76 -8.91 -26.83 11.27
N MET A 77 -9.33 -25.60 11.64
CA MET A 77 -10.61 -25.40 12.34
C MET A 77 -11.81 -25.81 11.49
N LEU A 78 -11.81 -25.53 10.18
CA LEU A 78 -12.87 -25.98 9.26
C LEU A 78 -12.96 -27.51 9.17
N GLU A 79 -11.82 -28.19 9.12
CA GLU A 79 -11.77 -29.66 9.11
C GLU A 79 -12.36 -30.24 10.42
N LEU A 80 -12.07 -29.62 11.57
CA LEU A 80 -12.67 -30.01 12.85
C LEU A 80 -14.20 -29.80 12.89
N VAL A 81 -14.69 -28.70 12.33
CA VAL A 81 -16.14 -28.43 12.25
C VAL A 81 -16.84 -29.47 11.39
N ASP A 82 -16.22 -29.87 10.27
CA ASP A 82 -16.76 -30.91 9.40
C ASP A 82 -16.82 -32.30 10.11
N GLU A 83 -15.91 -32.58 11.06
CA GLU A 83 -15.89 -33.81 11.86
C GLU A 83 -16.92 -33.77 13.01
N ILE A 84 -17.13 -32.64 13.67
CA ILE A 84 -18.07 -32.48 14.82
C ILE A 84 -19.52 -32.53 14.35
N GLY A 85 -19.81 -32.02 13.12
CA GLY A 85 -21.15 -31.96 12.56
C GLY A 85 -22.04 -30.85 13.12
N GLU A 86 -23.37 -31.07 13.12
CA GLU A 86 -24.38 -30.03 13.51
C GLU A 86 -24.61 -29.98 15.04
N ASP A 87 -23.54 -30.00 15.84
CA ASP A 87 -23.64 -29.83 17.30
C ASP A 87 -23.48 -28.34 17.69
N PRO A 88 -24.01 -27.91 18.87
CA PRO A 88 -23.86 -26.54 19.35
C PRO A 88 -22.40 -26.05 19.45
N GLU A 89 -21.46 -26.98 19.69
CA GLU A 89 -20.02 -26.69 19.64
C GLU A 89 -19.56 -26.38 18.24
N GLY A 90 -20.06 -27.09 17.22
CA GLY A 90 -19.77 -26.83 15.81
C GLY A 90 -20.24 -25.45 15.35
N GLU A 91 -21.43 -25.01 15.81
CA GLU A 91 -21.94 -23.68 15.52
C GLU A 91 -21.04 -22.57 16.11
N ALA A 92 -20.53 -22.76 17.33
CA ALA A 92 -19.63 -21.81 17.97
C ALA A 92 -18.31 -21.66 17.18
N TYR A 93 -17.71 -22.77 16.75
CA TYR A 93 -16.50 -22.74 15.91
C TYR A 93 -16.76 -22.12 14.53
N GLN A 94 -17.92 -22.37 13.91
CA GLN A 94 -18.29 -21.71 12.65
C GLN A 94 -18.34 -20.18 12.81
N GLN A 95 -18.93 -19.69 13.91
CA GLN A 95 -19.01 -18.26 14.18
C GLN A 95 -17.60 -17.66 14.38
N GLU A 96 -16.71 -18.35 15.12
CA GLU A 96 -15.34 -17.92 15.32
C GLU A 96 -14.55 -17.84 13.99
N ILE A 97 -14.73 -18.81 13.11
CA ILE A 97 -14.13 -18.82 11.76
C ILE A 97 -14.63 -17.61 10.96
N ILE A 98 -15.94 -17.33 10.98
CA ILE A 98 -16.52 -16.18 10.26
C ILE A 98 -15.94 -14.87 10.78
N ASP A 99 -15.86 -14.70 12.08
CA ASP A 99 -15.33 -13.48 12.69
C ASP A 99 -13.84 -13.30 12.41
N THR A 100 -13.08 -14.39 12.46
CA THR A 100 -11.65 -14.37 12.08
C THR A 100 -11.46 -14.02 10.60
N LEU A 101 -12.27 -14.58 9.69
CA LEU A 101 -12.23 -14.25 8.26
C LEU A 101 -12.53 -12.75 8.01
N ARG A 102 -13.45 -12.17 8.75
CA ARG A 102 -13.75 -10.73 8.67
C ARG A 102 -12.56 -9.87 9.08
N LEU A 103 -11.78 -10.30 10.07
CA LEU A 103 -10.57 -9.60 10.51
C LEU A 103 -9.40 -9.79 9.54
N LEU A 104 -9.35 -10.93 8.86
CA LEU A 104 -8.28 -11.22 7.89
C LEU A 104 -8.45 -10.50 6.56
N GLN A 105 -9.68 -10.18 6.15
CA GLN A 105 -9.95 -9.51 4.87
C GLN A 105 -9.18 -8.18 4.72
N PRO A 106 -9.25 -7.21 5.63
CA PRO A 106 -8.49 -5.96 5.51
C PRO A 106 -6.97 -6.19 5.54
N ARG A 107 -6.49 -7.18 6.28
CA ARG A 107 -5.06 -7.54 6.30
C ARG A 107 -4.59 -8.12 4.96
N LEU A 108 -5.46 -8.87 4.27
CA LEU A 108 -5.17 -9.34 2.91
C LEU A 108 -5.06 -8.17 1.93
N ASP A 109 -5.97 -7.20 2.03
CA ASP A 109 -5.97 -6.00 1.19
C ASP A 109 -4.67 -5.17 1.41
N GLU A 110 -4.21 -5.05 2.65
CA GLU A 110 -2.92 -4.42 2.98
C GLU A 110 -1.73 -5.18 2.39
N LEU A 111 -1.72 -6.51 2.48
CA LEU A 111 -0.68 -7.35 1.87
C LEU A 111 -0.68 -7.25 0.35
N GLU A 112 -1.86 -7.20 -0.27
CA GLU A 112 -1.99 -6.98 -1.71
C GLU A 112 -1.38 -5.64 -2.10
N LEU A 113 -1.73 -4.56 -1.41
CA LEU A 113 -1.13 -3.23 -1.64
C LEU A 113 0.39 -3.25 -1.47
N ALA A 114 0.88 -3.86 -0.39
CA ALA A 114 2.32 -3.98 -0.15
C ALA A 114 3.06 -4.74 -1.26
N SER A 115 2.40 -5.70 -1.92
CA SER A 115 2.99 -6.44 -3.03
C SER A 115 3.23 -5.60 -4.28
N PHE A 116 2.41 -4.57 -4.50
CA PHE A 116 2.58 -3.63 -5.60
C PHE A 116 3.71 -2.63 -5.34
N LEU A 117 4.13 -2.47 -4.09
CA LEU A 117 5.18 -1.56 -3.65
C LEU A 117 6.56 -2.26 -3.62
N SER A 118 6.88 -2.97 -4.72
CA SER A 118 8.12 -3.78 -4.84
C SER A 118 9.25 -3.10 -5.64
N GLY A 119 9.03 -1.88 -6.11
CA GLY A 119 10.03 -1.12 -6.86
C GLY A 119 11.26 -0.74 -6.02
N PRO A 120 12.40 -0.45 -6.66
CA PRO A 120 13.67 -0.18 -5.97
C PRO A 120 13.62 1.05 -5.06
N HIS A 121 12.74 2.01 -5.34
CA HIS A 121 12.59 3.24 -4.58
C HIS A 121 11.29 3.32 -3.78
N ASP A 122 10.43 2.31 -3.86
CA ASP A 122 9.11 2.35 -3.24
C ASP A 122 9.17 2.50 -1.72
N SER A 123 10.21 1.96 -1.09
CA SER A 123 10.44 2.08 0.36
C SER A 123 11.00 3.43 0.81
N CYS A 124 11.33 4.32 -0.15
CA CYS A 124 11.92 5.62 0.18
C CYS A 124 10.84 6.63 0.64
N ASN A 125 11.33 7.71 1.28
CA ASN A 125 10.55 8.92 1.51
C ASN A 125 10.20 9.59 0.18
N ALA A 126 9.12 10.40 0.16
CA ALA A 126 8.66 11.08 -1.03
C ALA A 126 8.78 12.60 -0.92
N PHE A 127 9.07 13.25 -2.04
CA PHE A 127 8.80 14.66 -2.26
C PHE A 127 7.62 14.77 -3.21
N LEU A 128 6.57 15.43 -2.77
CA LEU A 128 5.37 15.67 -3.56
C LEU A 128 5.27 17.16 -3.86
N THR A 129 5.28 17.49 -5.14
CA THR A 129 5.11 18.87 -5.62
C THR A 129 3.78 18.99 -6.34
N VAL A 130 2.97 19.94 -5.92
CA VAL A 130 1.71 20.33 -6.55
C VAL A 130 1.93 21.67 -7.24
N ASN A 131 1.61 21.74 -8.53
CA ASN A 131 1.69 22.97 -9.31
C ASN A 131 0.31 23.30 -9.87
N SER A 132 -0.07 24.57 -9.81
CA SER A 132 -1.28 25.06 -10.47
C SER A 132 -1.15 24.97 -11.99
N GLY A 133 -2.26 24.75 -12.68
CA GLY A 133 -2.34 24.77 -14.13
C GLY A 133 -2.51 26.19 -14.70
N ALA A 134 -2.80 26.27 -16.00
CA ALA A 134 -2.98 27.55 -16.72
C ALA A 134 -4.33 28.26 -16.46
N GLY A 135 -5.10 27.83 -15.46
CA GLY A 135 -6.47 28.30 -15.18
C GLY A 135 -6.58 29.55 -14.29
N GLY A 136 -5.49 30.28 -14.04
CA GLY A 136 -5.52 31.44 -13.16
C GLY A 136 -5.87 31.12 -11.71
N THR A 137 -6.65 32.00 -11.05
CA THR A 137 -7.02 31.93 -9.63
C THR A 137 -7.68 30.59 -9.28
N GLU A 138 -8.60 30.06 -10.10
CA GLU A 138 -9.28 28.78 -9.84
C GLU A 138 -8.31 27.59 -9.83
N SER A 139 -7.26 27.62 -10.65
CA SER A 139 -6.23 26.56 -10.64
C SER A 139 -5.35 26.62 -9.40
N CYS A 140 -5.10 27.82 -8.85
CA CYS A 140 -4.38 28.00 -7.60
C CYS A 140 -5.20 27.50 -6.40
N ASP A 141 -6.50 27.75 -6.38
CA ASP A 141 -7.41 27.21 -5.36
C ASP A 141 -7.50 25.69 -5.44
N TRP A 142 -7.55 25.12 -6.65
CA TRP A 142 -7.51 23.68 -6.82
C TRP A 142 -6.19 23.05 -6.33
N ALA A 143 -5.06 23.69 -6.61
CA ALA A 143 -3.77 23.23 -6.12
C ALA A 143 -3.70 23.25 -4.58
N ASP A 144 -4.28 24.27 -3.91
CA ASP A 144 -4.37 24.33 -2.46
C ASP A 144 -5.28 23.22 -1.89
N MET A 145 -6.38 22.91 -2.56
CA MET A 145 -7.25 21.77 -2.18
C MET A 145 -6.49 20.45 -2.28
N LEU A 146 -5.72 20.22 -3.34
CA LEU A 146 -4.88 19.04 -3.51
C LEU A 146 -3.80 18.95 -2.44
N LEU A 147 -3.10 20.05 -2.14
CA LEU A 147 -2.11 20.11 -1.09
C LEU A 147 -2.71 19.67 0.26
N ARG A 148 -3.86 20.21 0.62
CA ARG A 148 -4.59 19.82 1.85
C ARG A 148 -5.04 18.35 1.83
N MET A 149 -5.50 17.85 0.69
CA MET A 149 -5.90 16.45 0.52
C MET A 149 -4.72 15.52 0.80
N TYR A 150 -3.57 15.76 0.16
CA TYR A 150 -2.39 14.91 0.33
C TYR A 150 -1.77 15.02 1.73
N THR A 151 -1.79 16.19 2.34
CA THR A 151 -1.33 16.37 3.73
C THR A 151 -2.19 15.54 4.70
N ARG A 152 -3.52 15.62 4.57
CA ARG A 152 -4.45 14.82 5.40
C ARG A 152 -4.31 13.32 5.16
N TRP A 153 -4.16 12.91 3.90
CA TRP A 153 -3.90 11.51 3.59
C TRP A 153 -2.62 11.01 4.27
N ALA A 154 -1.55 11.76 4.18
CA ALA A 154 -0.27 11.39 4.79
C ALA A 154 -0.38 11.30 6.33
N GLU A 155 -1.08 12.24 6.97
CA GLU A 155 -1.36 12.19 8.41
C GLU A 155 -2.18 10.94 8.80
N GLN A 156 -3.24 10.63 8.04
CA GLN A 156 -4.07 9.44 8.28
C GLN A 156 -3.32 8.14 8.07
N ALA A 157 -2.38 8.10 7.12
CA ALA A 157 -1.49 6.97 6.88
C ALA A 157 -0.35 6.87 7.92
N GLY A 158 -0.26 7.81 8.88
CA GLY A 158 0.78 7.83 9.91
C GLY A 158 2.14 8.30 9.40
N PHE A 159 2.19 8.95 8.25
CA PHE A 159 3.40 9.55 7.71
C PHE A 159 3.68 10.91 8.36
N LYS A 160 4.96 11.23 8.51
CA LYS A 160 5.38 12.55 8.92
C LYS A 160 5.48 13.45 7.70
N THR A 161 4.84 14.63 7.76
CA THR A 161 4.85 15.61 6.67
C THR A 161 5.60 16.86 7.08
N GLU A 162 6.36 17.42 6.14
CA GLU A 162 7.05 18.68 6.28
C GLU A 162 6.86 19.50 5.02
N VAL A 163 6.39 20.73 5.17
CA VAL A 163 6.26 21.67 4.05
C VAL A 163 7.62 22.31 3.81
N LEU A 164 8.17 22.12 2.62
CA LEU A 164 9.50 22.63 2.25
C LEU A 164 9.41 23.99 1.56
N ASP A 165 8.42 24.14 0.67
CA ASP A 165 8.22 25.37 -0.09
C ASP A 165 6.74 25.57 -0.40
N ILE A 166 6.28 26.80 -0.31
CA ILE A 166 4.94 27.22 -0.76
C ILE A 166 5.08 28.56 -1.48
N GLN A 167 4.64 28.58 -2.72
CA GLN A 167 4.50 29.78 -3.49
C GLN A 167 3.02 30.14 -3.60
N PRO A 168 2.57 31.26 -3.02
CA PRO A 168 1.17 31.66 -3.09
C PRO A 168 0.76 32.00 -4.53
N GLY A 169 -0.51 31.85 -4.83
CA GLY A 169 -1.12 32.37 -6.04
C GLY A 169 -1.13 33.90 -6.04
N GLU A 170 -1.41 34.51 -7.18
CA GLU A 170 -1.46 35.96 -7.30
C GLU A 170 -2.55 36.62 -6.43
N GLU A 171 -3.73 36.01 -6.33
CA GLU A 171 -4.87 36.51 -5.54
C GLU A 171 -5.22 35.52 -4.40
N THR A 172 -5.37 34.21 -4.71
CA THR A 172 -5.74 33.19 -3.75
C THR A 172 -5.04 31.88 -4.08
N GLY A 173 -5.10 30.92 -3.13
CA GLY A 173 -4.60 29.57 -3.33
C GLY A 173 -3.08 29.47 -3.43
N VAL A 174 -2.59 28.41 -4.05
CA VAL A 174 -1.17 28.07 -4.14
C VAL A 174 -0.77 27.90 -5.61
N SER A 175 0.27 28.63 -6.04
CA SER A 175 0.85 28.46 -7.37
C SER A 175 1.71 27.20 -7.45
N SER A 176 2.53 26.94 -6.43
CA SER A 176 3.34 25.76 -6.29
C SER A 176 3.54 25.43 -4.81
N ALA A 177 3.53 24.17 -4.46
CA ALA A 177 3.90 23.72 -3.12
C ALA A 177 4.65 22.40 -3.18
N THR A 178 5.67 22.27 -2.34
CA THR A 178 6.44 21.04 -2.18
C THR A 178 6.39 20.60 -0.74
N ILE A 179 5.93 19.36 -0.52
CA ILE A 179 5.93 18.70 0.78
C ILE A 179 6.84 17.48 0.75
N ARG A 180 7.52 17.25 1.87
CA ARG A 180 8.27 16.03 2.15
C ARG A 180 7.38 15.11 2.96
N ILE A 181 7.29 13.85 2.55
CA ILE A 181 6.52 12.81 3.22
C ILE A 181 7.49 11.72 3.65
N GLU A 182 7.62 11.52 4.96
CA GLU A 182 8.51 10.53 5.55
C GLU A 182 7.69 9.36 6.11
N GLY A 183 8.02 8.16 5.67
CA GLY A 183 7.42 6.92 6.15
C GLY A 183 7.71 5.74 5.25
N THR A 184 7.40 4.56 5.75
CA THR A 184 7.60 3.31 5.00
C THR A 184 6.73 3.29 3.75
N ASN A 185 7.35 3.14 2.58
CA ASN A 185 6.70 3.11 1.28
C ASN A 185 6.01 4.43 0.86
N ALA A 186 6.35 5.57 1.46
CA ALA A 186 5.76 6.85 1.12
C ALA A 186 5.89 7.19 -0.36
N PHE A 187 7.06 6.95 -0.97
CA PHE A 187 7.27 7.15 -2.41
C PHE A 187 6.43 6.17 -3.24
N GLY A 188 6.34 4.92 -2.81
CA GLY A 188 5.58 3.88 -3.52
C GLY A 188 4.11 4.24 -3.66
N TYR A 189 3.49 4.79 -2.61
CA TYR A 189 2.12 5.30 -2.67
C TYR A 189 2.03 6.58 -3.51
N ALA A 190 2.88 7.56 -3.24
CA ALA A 190 2.81 8.87 -3.89
C ALA A 190 3.08 8.82 -5.40
N LYS A 191 3.93 7.88 -5.88
CA LYS A 191 4.23 7.75 -7.32
C LYS A 191 3.00 7.42 -8.17
N ALA A 192 2.00 6.72 -7.61
CA ALA A 192 0.78 6.36 -8.30
C ALA A 192 -0.09 7.59 -8.62
N GLU A 193 0.02 8.63 -7.82
CA GLU A 193 -0.72 9.89 -7.95
C GLU A 193 -0.09 10.89 -8.94
N ARG A 194 1.04 10.51 -9.55
CA ARG A 194 1.73 11.38 -10.50
C ARG A 194 0.88 11.59 -11.75
N GLY A 195 0.47 12.83 -12.01
CA GLY A 195 -0.29 13.16 -13.21
C GLY A 195 -0.99 14.50 -13.14
N VAL A 196 -1.92 14.71 -14.06
CA VAL A 196 -2.76 15.90 -14.11
C VAL A 196 -4.09 15.61 -13.40
N HIS A 197 -4.36 16.36 -12.35
CA HIS A 197 -5.58 16.27 -11.57
C HIS A 197 -6.60 17.29 -12.08
N ARG A 198 -7.75 16.77 -12.53
CA ARG A 198 -8.83 17.59 -13.08
C ARG A 198 -10.00 17.67 -12.10
N LEU A 199 -10.37 18.88 -11.71
CA LEU A 199 -11.60 19.11 -10.97
C LEU A 199 -12.78 19.20 -11.94
N VAL A 200 -13.81 18.36 -11.73
CA VAL A 200 -15.08 18.42 -12.47
C VAL A 200 -16.20 18.64 -11.44
N PRO A 201 -16.50 19.88 -11.05
CA PRO A 201 -17.56 20.16 -10.10
C PRO A 201 -18.94 19.87 -10.69
N VAL A 202 -19.86 19.41 -9.85
CA VAL A 202 -21.24 19.02 -10.26
C VAL A 202 -21.98 20.17 -10.95
N SER A 203 -21.65 21.42 -10.60
CA SER A 203 -22.25 22.62 -11.19
C SER A 203 -22.04 22.76 -12.70
N TYR A 204 -20.90 22.26 -13.22
CA TYR A 204 -20.63 22.31 -14.67
C TYR A 204 -21.48 21.35 -15.47
N THR A 205 -21.99 20.27 -14.89
CA THR A 205 -22.89 19.35 -15.57
C THR A 205 -24.28 19.97 -15.80
N HIS A 206 -24.72 20.87 -14.93
CA HIS A 206 -25.98 21.59 -15.08
C HIS A 206 -25.88 22.75 -16.08
N LEU A 207 -24.75 23.45 -16.17
CA LEU A 207 -24.57 24.54 -17.13
C LEU A 207 -24.53 24.02 -18.58
N ARG A 208 -23.89 22.88 -18.85
CA ARG A 208 -23.89 22.27 -20.20
C ARG A 208 -25.26 21.79 -20.66
N ALA A 209 -26.16 21.42 -19.75
CA ALA A 209 -27.52 21.01 -20.08
C ALA A 209 -28.39 22.19 -20.58
N HIS A 210 -28.04 23.44 -20.23
CA HIS A 210 -28.75 24.63 -20.69
C HIS A 210 -28.21 25.22 -22.02
N GLU A 211 -26.95 24.95 -22.38
CA GLU A 211 -26.37 25.45 -23.63
C GLU A 211 -26.75 24.63 -24.89
N THR A 212 -27.29 23.43 -24.73
CA THR A 212 -27.67 22.54 -25.83
C THR A 212 -29.12 22.73 -26.32
N ASN A 213 -29.88 23.69 -25.78
CA ASN A 213 -31.27 23.98 -26.13
C ASN A 213 -31.48 25.37 -26.73
N GLN A 214 -30.48 25.93 -27.43
CA GLN A 214 -30.66 27.12 -28.26
C GLN A 214 -30.38 26.78 -29.73
#